data_822b279646aadf8920ccd2260be1ceb3
#
_entry.id   822b279646aadf8920ccd2260be1ceb3
#
_cell.length_a   1.000
_cell.length_b   1.000
_cell.length_c   1.000
_cell.angle_alpha   90.00
_cell.angle_beta   90.00
_cell.angle_gamma   90.00
#
_symmetry.space_group_name_H-M   'P 1'
#
loop_
_entity.id
_entity.type
_entity.pdbx_description
1 polymer ?
#
loop_
_entity_poly.entity_id
_entity_poly.type
_entity_poly.pdbx_seq_one_letter_code
_entity_poly.pdbx_strand_id
1 'polypeptide(L)'
;ITVDFSSYNGQPVAKMAADAWVRGCEVLFTGLDATQHVMSNPMVDIDGKRARCRMYMKAEHFLINDQGNDDFTLGGYYYDQLVKTTEGWKIEAVTLNVFWNRGNRHIMDLATEIGRKRLSAE
;
A
#
# COMPACT_ATOMS: atom_id res chain seq x y z
N ILE A 1 -6.84 -4.72 11.48
CA ILE A 1 -5.96 -5.22 10.42
C ILE A 1 -4.51 -5.24 10.90
N THR A 2 -3.80 -6.28 10.54
CA THR A 2 -2.36 -6.39 10.77
C THR A 2 -1.62 -6.00 9.49
N VAL A 3 -0.66 -5.08 9.61
CA VAL A 3 0.07 -4.53 8.46
C VAL A 3 1.56 -4.76 8.64
N ASP A 4 2.18 -5.42 7.68
CA ASP A 4 3.62 -5.66 7.63
C ASP A 4 4.21 -5.09 6.34
N PHE A 5 4.74 -3.90 6.45
CA PHE A 5 5.48 -3.22 5.38
C PHE A 5 6.97 -3.09 5.73
N SER A 6 7.46 -3.95 6.62
CA SER A 6 8.85 -3.88 7.13
C SER A 6 9.89 -3.99 6.01
N SER A 7 9.63 -4.78 4.97
CA SER A 7 10.56 -4.88 3.84
C SER A 7 10.64 -3.59 3.01
N TYR A 8 9.62 -2.72 3.13
CA TYR A 8 9.58 -1.43 2.44
C TYR A 8 10.15 -0.30 3.28
N ASN A 9 9.70 -0.17 4.53
CA ASN A 9 10.01 1.00 5.38
C ASN A 9 10.77 0.69 6.66
N GLY A 10 11.09 -0.58 6.92
CA GLY A 10 11.82 -0.99 8.12
C GLY A 10 11.02 -0.89 9.42
N GLN A 11 9.75 -0.49 9.36
CA GLN A 11 8.91 -0.38 10.55
C GLN A 11 8.43 -1.75 11.02
N PRO A 12 8.22 -1.94 12.34
CA PRO A 12 7.71 -3.22 12.83
C PRO A 12 6.28 -3.47 12.37
N VAL A 13 5.90 -4.75 12.36
CA VAL A 13 4.51 -5.15 12.12
C VAL A 13 3.59 -4.41 13.07
N ALA A 14 2.52 -3.83 12.55
CA ALA A 14 1.57 -3.04 13.33
C ALA A 14 0.16 -3.60 13.22
N LYS A 15 -0.59 -3.52 14.30
CA LYS A 15 -2.00 -3.84 14.32
C LYS A 15 -2.79 -2.55 14.56
N MET A 16 -3.81 -2.31 13.73
CA MET A 16 -4.56 -1.06 13.77
C MET A 16 -5.99 -1.27 13.28
N ALA A 17 -6.85 -0.29 13.50
CA ALA A 17 -8.17 -0.27 12.90
C ALA A 17 -8.03 -0.15 11.38
N ALA A 18 -8.86 -0.87 10.62
CA ALA A 18 -8.83 -0.83 9.16
C ALA A 18 -9.03 0.58 8.62
N ASP A 19 -9.92 1.36 9.24
CA ASP A 19 -10.18 2.75 8.83
C ASP A 19 -8.94 3.64 8.99
N ALA A 20 -8.12 3.38 10.00
CA ALA A 20 -6.87 4.13 10.19
C ALA A 20 -5.87 3.81 9.06
N TRP A 21 -5.79 2.55 8.63
CA TRP A 21 -4.96 2.15 7.50
C TRP A 21 -5.43 2.81 6.20
N VAL A 22 -6.74 2.75 5.93
CA VAL A 22 -7.35 3.36 4.74
C VAL A 22 -7.08 4.87 4.72
N ARG A 23 -7.23 5.55 5.86
CA ARG A 23 -6.97 6.98 5.94
C ARG A 23 -5.50 7.32 5.65
N GLY A 24 -4.56 6.51 6.11
CA GLY A 24 -3.15 6.69 5.79
C GLY A 24 -2.89 6.61 4.28
N CYS A 25 -3.51 5.65 3.62
CA CYS A 25 -3.45 5.51 2.16
C CYS A 25 -4.09 6.72 1.46
N GLU A 26 -5.24 7.18 1.95
CA GLU A 26 -5.93 8.35 1.42
C GLU A 26 -5.03 9.60 1.45
N VAL A 27 -4.36 9.83 2.57
CA VAL A 27 -3.43 10.97 2.72
C VAL A 27 -2.33 10.91 1.67
N LEU A 28 -1.67 9.77 1.53
CA LEU A 28 -0.58 9.60 0.58
C LEU A 28 -1.05 9.79 -0.87
N PHE A 29 -2.10 9.09 -1.25
CA PHE A 29 -2.57 9.10 -2.65
C PHE A 29 -3.21 10.44 -3.04
N THR A 30 -3.81 11.16 -2.10
CA THR A 30 -4.32 12.50 -2.34
C THR A 30 -3.20 13.48 -2.69
N GLY A 31 -2.01 13.27 -2.15
CA GLY A 31 -0.85 14.12 -2.40
C GLY A 31 -0.10 13.82 -3.70
N LEU A 32 -0.25 12.63 -4.26
CA LEU A 32 0.40 12.27 -5.52
C LEU A 32 -0.35 12.87 -6.72
N ASP A 33 0.38 13.17 -7.81
CA ASP A 33 -0.25 13.58 -9.07
C ASP A 33 -0.89 12.39 -9.78
N ALA A 34 -0.26 11.21 -9.69
CA ALA A 34 -0.80 9.97 -10.23
C ALA A 34 -0.21 8.76 -9.51
N THR A 35 -0.95 7.68 -9.50
CA THR A 35 -0.50 6.38 -9.00
C THR A 35 -1.16 5.27 -9.79
N GLN A 36 -0.44 4.17 -9.96
CA GLN A 36 -0.98 2.99 -10.64
C GLN A 36 -0.39 1.73 -10.02
N HIS A 37 -1.25 0.87 -9.52
CA HIS A 37 -0.86 -0.45 -9.00
C HIS A 37 -1.31 -1.51 -10.00
N VAL A 38 -0.37 -2.34 -10.43
CA VAL A 38 -0.65 -3.49 -11.29
C VAL A 38 -0.40 -4.75 -10.47
N MET A 39 -1.44 -5.58 -10.34
CA MET A 39 -1.35 -6.88 -9.68
C MET A 39 -1.40 -7.97 -10.74
N SER A 40 -0.64 -9.05 -10.51
CA SER A 40 -0.62 -10.17 -11.46
C SER A 40 -0.41 -11.48 -10.73
N ASN A 41 -0.72 -12.58 -11.43
CA ASN A 41 -0.47 -13.95 -10.99
C ASN A 41 -1.04 -14.26 -9.60
N PRO A 42 -2.33 -14.01 -9.36
CA PRO A 42 -2.90 -14.29 -8.05
C PRO A 42 -2.93 -15.79 -7.77
N MET A 43 -2.51 -16.15 -6.56
CA MET A 43 -2.57 -17.50 -6.03
C MET A 43 -3.43 -17.45 -4.77
N VAL A 44 -4.59 -18.11 -4.81
CA VAL A 44 -5.56 -18.09 -3.72
C VAL A 44 -5.72 -19.48 -3.15
N ASP A 45 -5.66 -19.59 -1.83
CA ASP A 45 -5.87 -20.82 -1.08
C ASP A 45 -6.97 -20.58 -0.05
N ILE A 46 -8.07 -21.33 -0.17
CA ILE A 46 -9.25 -21.16 0.67
C ILE A 46 -9.40 -22.37 1.60
N ASP A 47 -9.53 -22.10 2.88
CA ASP A 47 -9.80 -23.10 3.92
C ASP A 47 -10.99 -22.62 4.78
N GLY A 48 -12.19 -23.07 4.42
CA GLY A 48 -13.41 -22.69 5.11
C GLY A 48 -13.67 -21.18 5.02
N LYS A 49 -13.65 -20.52 6.17
CA LYS A 49 -13.89 -19.07 6.27
C LYS A 49 -12.61 -18.24 6.26
N ARG A 50 -11.48 -18.86 5.97
CA ARG A 50 -10.19 -18.17 5.83
C ARG A 50 -9.61 -18.42 4.47
N ALA A 51 -8.86 -17.44 3.99
CA ALA A 51 -8.16 -17.54 2.70
C ALA A 51 -6.82 -16.82 2.78
N ARG A 52 -5.92 -17.21 1.89
CA ARG A 52 -4.64 -16.55 1.68
C ARG A 52 -4.54 -16.21 0.20
N CYS A 53 -4.11 -15.00 -0.10
CA CYS A 53 -3.90 -14.57 -1.47
C CYS A 53 -2.49 -14.01 -1.60
N ARG A 54 -1.76 -14.52 -2.58
CA ARG A 54 -0.45 -14.00 -2.92
C ARG A 54 -0.49 -13.53 -4.36
N MET A 55 0.01 -12.33 -4.64
CA MET A 55 0.03 -11.77 -5.99
C MET A 55 1.21 -10.85 -6.16
N TYR A 56 1.80 -10.86 -7.35
CA TYR A 56 2.82 -9.90 -7.70
C TYR A 56 2.21 -8.51 -7.78
N MET A 57 3.02 -7.50 -7.47
CA MET A 57 2.62 -6.11 -7.58
C MET A 57 3.72 -5.27 -8.17
N LYS A 58 3.33 -4.29 -8.95
CA LYS A 58 4.17 -3.19 -9.41
C LYS A 58 3.40 -1.90 -9.14
N ALA A 59 3.96 -1.05 -8.31
CA ALA A 59 3.30 0.20 -7.90
C ALA A 59 4.08 1.39 -8.43
N GLU A 60 3.44 2.18 -9.27
CA GLU A 60 3.97 3.42 -9.82
C GLU A 60 3.42 4.60 -9.05
N HIS A 61 4.30 5.56 -8.72
CA HIS A 61 3.94 6.79 -8.03
C HIS A 61 4.55 7.96 -8.78
N PHE A 62 3.78 9.01 -9.01
CA PHE A 62 4.20 10.15 -9.78
C PHE A 62 3.85 11.45 -9.06
N LEU A 63 4.84 12.32 -8.91
CA LEU A 63 4.68 13.65 -8.31
C LEU A 63 5.72 14.60 -8.90
N ILE A 64 5.27 15.61 -9.65
CA ILE A 64 6.16 16.65 -10.16
C ILE A 64 6.70 17.44 -8.97
N ASN A 65 8.02 17.56 -8.88
CA ASN A 65 8.69 18.22 -7.76
C ASN A 65 10.06 18.74 -8.19
N ASP A 66 10.69 19.55 -7.31
CA ASP A 66 12.01 20.13 -7.53
C ASP A 66 13.11 19.46 -6.69
N GLN A 67 12.83 18.28 -6.11
CA GLN A 67 13.74 17.61 -5.18
C GLN A 67 14.18 16.23 -5.67
N GLY A 68 14.21 16.04 -6.99
CA GLY A 68 14.65 14.81 -7.64
C GLY A 68 13.71 14.36 -8.74
N ASN A 69 13.78 13.08 -9.10
CA ASN A 69 12.90 12.53 -10.12
C ASN A 69 11.42 12.63 -9.71
N ASP A 70 10.54 12.64 -10.69
CA ASP A 70 9.09 12.76 -10.48
C ASP A 70 8.43 11.41 -10.21
N ASP A 71 9.16 10.30 -10.31
CA ASP A 71 8.61 8.96 -10.18
C ASP A 71 9.31 8.14 -9.09
N PHE A 72 8.55 7.21 -8.53
CA PHE A 72 9.05 6.17 -7.64
C PHE A 72 8.27 4.87 -7.88
N THR A 73 8.99 3.78 -8.20
CA THR A 73 8.41 2.49 -8.53
C THR A 73 8.83 1.43 -7.53
N LEU A 74 7.87 0.64 -7.09
CA LEU A 74 8.07 -0.56 -6.28
C LEU A 74 7.69 -1.80 -7.06
N GLY A 75 8.47 -2.86 -6.92
CA GLY A 75 8.13 -4.18 -7.42
C GLY A 75 8.30 -5.24 -6.33
N GLY A 76 7.35 -6.16 -6.24
CA GLY A 76 7.37 -7.21 -5.25
C GLY A 76 6.10 -8.02 -5.26
N TYR A 77 5.64 -8.44 -4.09
CA TYR A 77 4.36 -9.14 -3.99
C TYR A 77 3.64 -8.80 -2.70
N TYR A 78 2.32 -8.88 -2.75
CA TYR A 78 1.47 -8.87 -1.57
C TYR A 78 1.16 -10.29 -1.12
N TYR A 79 1.14 -10.48 0.19
CA TYR A 79 0.59 -11.67 0.83
C TYR A 79 -0.53 -11.21 1.77
N ASP A 80 -1.75 -11.54 1.40
CA ASP A 80 -2.95 -11.12 2.15
C ASP A 80 -3.59 -12.32 2.83
N GLN A 81 -3.99 -12.13 4.08
CA GLN A 81 -4.81 -13.08 4.81
C GLN A 81 -6.22 -12.52 4.93
N LEU A 82 -7.21 -13.34 4.58
CA LEU A 82 -8.60 -12.91 4.51
C LEU A 82 -9.48 -13.76 5.40
N VAL A 83 -10.57 -13.17 5.84
CA VAL A 83 -11.61 -13.85 6.62
C VAL A 83 -12.97 -13.59 5.97
N LYS A 84 -13.79 -14.63 5.89
CA LYS A 84 -15.16 -14.51 5.39
C LYS A 84 -16.06 -14.02 6.49
N THR A 85 -16.74 -12.90 6.25
CA THR A 85 -17.71 -12.30 7.17
C THR A 85 -19.11 -12.36 6.55
N THR A 86 -20.12 -11.90 7.30
CA THR A 86 -21.49 -11.76 6.76
C THR A 86 -21.57 -10.78 5.59
N GLU A 87 -20.60 -9.87 5.47
CA GLU A 87 -20.50 -8.89 4.39
C GLU A 87 -19.55 -9.32 3.27
N GLY A 88 -19.07 -10.57 3.30
CA GLY A 88 -18.13 -11.11 2.33
C GLY A 88 -16.71 -11.22 2.88
N TRP A 89 -15.76 -11.42 1.98
CA TRP A 89 -14.36 -11.57 2.33
C TRP A 89 -13.75 -10.21 2.69
N LYS A 90 -12.99 -10.18 3.80
CA LYS A 90 -12.27 -9.00 4.27
C LYS A 90 -10.81 -9.35 4.51
N ILE A 91 -9.92 -8.40 4.24
CA ILE A 91 -8.49 -8.57 4.53
C ILE A 91 -8.25 -8.32 6.01
N GLU A 92 -7.71 -9.31 6.73
CA GLU A 92 -7.35 -9.15 8.15
C GLU A 92 -5.85 -8.91 8.35
N ALA A 93 -5.02 -9.26 7.36
CA ALA A 93 -3.59 -8.99 7.39
C ALA A 93 -3.05 -8.77 5.99
N VAL A 94 -2.16 -7.80 5.84
CA VAL A 94 -1.48 -7.50 4.59
C VAL A 94 0.02 -7.44 4.83
N THR A 95 0.79 -8.14 3.98
CA THR A 95 2.24 -8.07 3.97
C THR A 95 2.69 -7.65 2.59
N LEU A 96 3.52 -6.61 2.54
CA LEU A 96 4.19 -6.18 1.32
C LEU A 96 5.64 -6.65 1.37
N ASN A 97 6.04 -7.47 0.38
CA ASN A 97 7.42 -7.89 0.20
C ASN A 97 8.00 -7.22 -1.02
N VAL A 98 8.98 -6.35 -0.82
CA VAL A 98 9.62 -5.58 -1.88
C VAL A 98 10.83 -6.32 -2.39
N PHE A 99 10.88 -6.59 -3.71
CA PHE A 99 12.04 -7.18 -4.38
C PHE A 99 13.00 -6.12 -4.89
N TRP A 100 12.45 -5.02 -5.40
CA TRP A 100 13.22 -3.94 -6.01
C TRP A 100 12.42 -2.64 -5.97
N ASN A 101 13.13 -1.54 -6.06
CA ASN A 101 12.54 -0.22 -6.23
C ASN A 101 13.50 0.65 -7.06
N ARG A 102 12.97 1.75 -7.60
CA ARG A 102 13.78 2.76 -8.28
C ARG A 102 13.05 4.09 -8.33
N GLY A 103 13.83 5.14 -8.58
CA GLY A 103 13.31 6.49 -8.66
C GLY A 103 13.49 7.25 -7.36
N ASN A 104 12.69 8.27 -7.17
CA ASN A 104 12.80 9.19 -6.04
C ASN A 104 11.82 8.82 -4.93
N ARG A 105 12.30 8.05 -3.95
CA ARG A 105 11.47 7.64 -2.80
C ARG A 105 10.97 8.85 -1.99
N HIS A 106 11.68 9.96 -2.03
CA HIS A 106 11.30 11.16 -1.27
C HIS A 106 9.94 11.73 -1.70
N ILE A 107 9.47 11.44 -2.92
CA ILE A 107 8.14 11.89 -3.33
C ILE A 107 7.02 11.33 -2.45
N MET A 108 7.25 10.19 -1.78
CA MET A 108 6.28 9.61 -0.85
C MET A 108 6.09 10.50 0.37
N ASP A 109 7.17 11.07 0.90
CA ASP A 109 7.11 12.02 2.02
C ASP A 109 6.47 13.34 1.59
N LEU A 110 6.86 13.86 0.43
CA LEU A 110 6.30 15.09 -0.13
C LEU A 110 4.79 14.93 -0.36
N ALA A 111 4.37 13.81 -0.95
CA ALA A 111 2.96 13.53 -1.21
C ALA A 111 2.15 13.42 0.09
N THR A 112 2.70 12.79 1.11
CA THR A 112 2.04 12.67 2.42
C THR A 112 1.79 14.05 3.02
N GLU A 113 2.76 14.95 2.94
CA GLU A 113 2.61 16.31 3.45
C GLU A 113 1.57 17.10 2.66
N ILE A 114 1.60 17.01 1.34
CA ILE A 114 0.62 17.65 0.45
C ILE A 114 -0.79 17.11 0.75
N GLY A 115 -0.93 15.81 0.89
CA GLY A 115 -2.21 15.16 1.17
C GLY A 115 -2.80 15.59 2.50
N ARG A 116 -1.98 15.70 3.54
CA ARG A 116 -2.43 16.23 4.85
C ARG A 116 -3.00 17.63 4.73
N LYS A 117 -2.32 18.51 4.00
CA LYS A 117 -2.76 19.88 3.79
C LYS A 117 -4.06 19.94 3.01
N ARG A 118 -4.20 19.15 1.95
CA ARG A 118 -5.41 19.11 1.13
C ARG A 118 -6.62 18.62 1.92
N LEU A 119 -6.44 17.54 2.69
CA LEU A 119 -7.53 16.97 3.48
C LEU A 119 -7.92 17.83 4.67
N SER A 120 -6.99 18.57 5.26
CA SER A 120 -7.31 19.49 6.36
C SER A 120 -7.98 20.78 5.91
N ALA A 121 -7.91 21.10 4.60
CA ALA A 121 -8.56 22.29 4.02
C ALA A 121 -10.02 22.03 3.62
N GLU A 122 -10.47 20.77 3.67
CA GLU A 122 -11.86 20.38 3.38
C GLU A 122 -12.78 20.53 4.65
#